data_baf6b149c9908ceb3df060b0e6a7c946
#
_entry.id   baf6b149c9908ceb3df060b0e6a7c946
#
_cell.length_a   1.000
_cell.length_b   1.000
_cell.length_c   1.000
_cell.angle_alpha   90.00
_cell.angle_beta   90.00
_cell.angle_gamma   90.00
#
_symmetry.space_group_name_H-M   'P 1'
#
loop_
_entity.id
_entity.type
_entity.pdbx_description
1 polymer ?
#
loop_
_entity_poly.entity_id
_entity_poly.type
_entity_poly.pdbx_seq_one_letter_code
_entity_poly.pdbx_strand_id
1 'polypeptide(L)'
;MIEKHITLSKKTDGLDDPVALEGEQFALMSHCIRQCEAVFRQYGGKAENYIINQLKNEGGFGGRVEKCLGNGIKKLAPAEEANYGRTNRSLHFMRAMKAGDTVKKEDIGVLRTEKILTPGIHPDFLDEVTGAKLSKDVESGEGVKFSDFMISTSV
;
A
#
# COMPACT_ATOMS: atom_id res chain seq x y z
N MET A 1 12.97 6.61 6.10
CA MET A 1 12.13 7.51 5.28
C MET A 1 10.81 7.71 6.01
N ILE A 2 10.34 8.94 6.12
CA ILE A 2 9.03 9.27 6.69
C ILE A 2 8.20 9.84 5.55
N GLU A 3 7.02 9.27 5.33
CA GLU A 3 6.04 9.74 4.35
C GLU A 3 4.85 10.34 5.08
N LYS A 4 4.39 11.49 4.63
CA LYS A 4 3.24 12.17 5.23
C LYS A 4 2.49 12.98 4.20
N HIS A 5 1.16 12.84 4.19
CA HIS A 5 0.27 13.69 3.41
C HIS A 5 0.31 15.13 3.94
N ILE A 6 0.31 16.09 3.03
CA ILE A 6 0.29 17.52 3.33
C ILE A 6 -0.91 18.13 2.62
N THR A 7 -1.63 19.00 3.34
CA THR A 7 -2.73 19.79 2.78
C THR A 7 -2.51 21.29 3.04
N LEU A 8 -3.06 22.13 2.19
CA LEU A 8 -3.11 23.57 2.42
C LEU A 8 -4.10 23.94 3.53
N SER A 9 -5.17 23.17 3.66
CA SER A 9 -6.18 23.33 4.70
C SER A 9 -6.95 22.04 4.90
N LYS A 10 -7.17 21.64 6.15
CA LYS A 10 -8.04 20.50 6.51
C LYS A 10 -9.54 20.78 6.30
N LYS A 11 -9.88 21.95 5.80
CA LYS A 11 -11.26 22.36 5.52
C LYS A 11 -11.65 22.18 4.05
N THR A 12 -10.81 21.51 3.24
CA THR A 12 -11.05 21.32 1.80
C THR A 12 -11.86 20.07 1.48
N ASP A 13 -12.24 19.26 2.48
CA ASP A 13 -12.95 17.99 2.34
C ASP A 13 -12.22 16.97 1.45
N GLY A 14 -10.90 17.10 1.35
CA GLY A 14 -10.04 16.12 0.68
C GLY A 14 -10.04 14.79 1.43
N LEU A 15 -9.98 13.69 0.68
CA LEU A 15 -10.01 12.33 1.23
C LEU A 15 -8.95 12.13 2.34
N ASP A 16 -7.78 12.71 2.18
CA ASP A 16 -6.65 12.55 3.09
C ASP A 16 -6.52 13.68 4.14
N ASP A 17 -7.36 14.71 4.07
CA ASP A 17 -7.32 15.85 4.99
C ASP A 17 -7.33 15.45 6.48
N PRO A 18 -8.12 14.44 6.93
CA PRO A 18 -8.11 14.02 8.33
C PRO A 18 -6.75 13.58 8.85
N VAL A 19 -5.93 12.99 7.97
CA VAL A 19 -4.60 12.43 8.30
C VAL A 19 -3.44 13.29 7.80
N ALA A 20 -3.70 14.30 6.96
CA ALA A 20 -2.70 15.21 6.42
C ALA A 20 -2.20 16.22 7.48
N LEU A 21 -1.06 16.80 7.24
CA LEU A 21 -0.51 17.92 8.01
C LEU A 21 -0.66 19.23 7.24
N GLU A 22 -1.05 20.28 7.92
CA GLU A 22 -0.93 21.65 7.40
C GLU A 22 0.53 22.13 7.50
N GLY A 23 0.88 23.20 6.78
CA GLY A 23 2.26 23.66 6.64
C GLY A 23 3.00 23.86 7.98
N GLU A 24 2.37 24.48 8.96
CA GLU A 24 2.95 24.67 10.30
C GLU A 24 3.18 23.35 11.05
N GLN A 25 2.24 22.42 10.95
CA GLN A 25 2.38 21.09 11.55
C GLN A 25 3.50 20.29 10.90
N PHE A 26 3.65 20.42 9.58
CA PHE A 26 4.73 19.78 8.84
C PHE A 26 6.10 20.38 9.21
N ALA A 27 6.18 21.71 9.35
CA ALA A 27 7.39 22.40 9.79
C ALA A 27 7.81 21.93 11.20
N LEU A 28 6.84 21.82 12.12
CA LEU A 28 7.08 21.30 13.48
C LEU A 28 7.57 19.86 13.43
N MET A 29 6.93 18.98 12.66
CA MET A 29 7.36 17.60 12.48
C MET A 29 8.80 17.54 11.95
N SER A 30 9.15 18.32 10.93
CA SER A 30 10.50 18.40 10.39
C SER A 30 11.53 18.84 11.43
N HIS A 31 11.16 19.82 12.26
CA HIS A 31 12.02 20.29 13.36
C HIS A 31 12.26 19.19 14.39
N CYS A 32 11.21 18.50 14.83
CA CYS A 32 11.32 17.38 15.78
C CYS A 32 12.21 16.25 15.24
N ILE A 33 12.09 15.91 13.96
CA ILE A 33 12.94 14.89 13.32
C ILE A 33 14.42 15.29 13.42
N ARG A 34 14.75 16.54 13.09
CA ARG A 34 16.14 17.03 13.18
C ARG A 34 16.67 17.05 14.61
N GLN A 35 15.82 17.38 15.59
CA GLN A 35 16.20 17.27 17.00
C GLN A 35 16.49 15.83 17.39
N CYS A 36 15.65 14.86 17.00
CA CYS A 36 15.89 13.44 17.22
C CYS A 36 17.20 12.98 16.58
N GLU A 37 17.49 13.40 15.34
CA GLU A 37 18.76 13.08 14.67
C GLU A 37 19.97 13.61 15.47
N ALA A 38 19.89 14.82 16.01
CA ALA A 38 20.95 15.39 16.84
C ALA A 38 21.17 14.56 18.12
N VAL A 39 20.08 14.13 18.78
CA VAL A 39 20.12 13.25 19.95
C VAL A 39 20.75 11.90 19.59
N PHE A 40 20.38 11.29 18.45
CA PHE A 40 21.01 10.04 18.01
C PHE A 40 22.51 10.18 17.74
N ARG A 41 22.93 11.29 17.16
CA ARG A 41 24.36 11.58 16.95
C ARG A 41 25.11 11.74 18.29
N GLN A 42 24.48 12.33 19.29
CA GLN A 42 25.09 12.60 20.59
C GLN A 42 25.15 11.36 21.49
N TYR A 43 24.09 10.56 21.55
CA TYR A 43 23.91 9.48 22.51
C TYR A 43 24.05 8.07 21.93
N GLY A 44 24.10 7.94 20.57
CA GLY A 44 24.23 6.67 19.88
C GLY A 44 23.15 5.68 20.29
N GLY A 45 23.51 4.46 20.66
CA GLY A 45 22.57 3.41 21.06
C GLY A 45 21.74 3.69 22.32
N LYS A 46 22.05 4.76 23.08
CA LYS A 46 21.26 5.19 24.25
C LYS A 46 20.20 6.24 23.89
N ALA A 47 20.19 6.72 22.64
CA ALA A 47 19.31 7.81 22.20
C ALA A 47 17.84 7.46 22.35
N GLU A 48 17.45 6.22 22.04
CA GLU A 48 16.06 5.76 22.12
C GLU A 48 15.50 5.92 23.54
N ASN A 49 16.20 5.42 24.55
CA ASN A 49 15.78 5.54 25.94
C ASN A 49 15.71 7.01 26.39
N TYR A 50 16.65 7.84 25.94
CA TYR A 50 16.63 9.27 26.23
C TYR A 50 15.37 9.93 25.65
N ILE A 51 15.07 9.69 24.38
CA ILE A 51 13.90 10.25 23.68
C ILE A 51 12.59 9.76 24.33
N ILE A 52 12.48 8.47 24.64
CA ILE A 52 11.31 7.89 25.32
C ILE A 52 11.06 8.58 26.66
N ASN A 53 12.11 8.78 27.46
CA ASN A 53 11.99 9.44 28.75
C ASN A 53 11.56 10.90 28.62
N GLN A 54 12.08 11.63 27.63
CA GLN A 54 11.65 12.99 27.34
C GLN A 54 10.16 13.04 26.98
N LEU A 55 9.72 12.21 26.05
CA LEU A 55 8.32 12.14 25.60
C LEU A 55 7.35 11.78 26.74
N LYS A 56 7.76 10.89 27.66
CA LYS A 56 6.97 10.55 28.85
C LYS A 56 6.83 11.73 29.80
N ASN A 57 7.91 12.49 29.99
CA ASN A 57 7.95 13.63 30.91
C ASN A 57 7.17 14.83 30.37
N GLU A 58 7.16 15.04 29.06
CA GLU A 58 6.43 16.13 28.42
C GLU A 58 4.90 15.93 28.38
N GLY A 59 4.41 14.76 28.78
CA GLY A 59 2.98 14.48 28.95
C GLY A 59 2.13 14.48 27.66
N GLY A 60 2.71 14.87 26.53
CA GLY A 60 2.00 15.05 25.26
C GLY A 60 1.40 13.79 24.64
N PHE A 61 1.92 12.63 25.01
CA PHE A 61 1.49 11.33 24.47
C PHE A 61 0.61 10.51 25.43
N GLY A 62 0.40 10.99 26.68
CA GLY A 62 -0.53 10.38 27.63
C GLY A 62 -0.33 8.87 27.83
N GLY A 63 0.90 8.40 27.99
CA GLY A 63 1.23 6.96 28.17
C GLY A 63 1.12 6.11 26.90
N ARG A 64 1.00 6.73 25.72
CA ARG A 64 0.94 6.01 24.43
C ARG A 64 2.27 5.88 23.72
N VAL A 65 3.37 6.35 24.34
CA VAL A 65 4.70 6.36 23.70
C VAL A 65 5.11 4.95 23.26
N GLU A 66 4.97 3.95 24.14
CA GLU A 66 5.31 2.56 23.83
C GLU A 66 4.45 1.98 22.69
N LYS A 67 3.17 2.34 22.66
CA LYS A 67 2.26 1.90 21.58
C LYS A 67 2.66 2.51 20.23
N CYS A 68 3.15 3.76 20.24
CA CYS A 68 3.61 4.44 19.02
C CYS A 68 4.92 3.87 18.49
N LEU A 69 5.82 3.45 19.39
CA LEU A 69 7.11 2.84 19.02
C LEU A 69 6.95 1.42 18.44
N GLY A 70 5.93 0.70 18.89
CA GLY A 70 5.73 -0.69 18.51
C GLY A 70 6.84 -1.60 19.06
N ASN A 71 7.07 -2.73 18.40
CA ASN A 71 8.04 -3.75 18.83
C ASN A 71 9.15 -4.01 17.79
N GLY A 72 9.26 -3.18 16.76
CA GLY A 72 10.25 -3.35 15.69
C GLY A 72 9.98 -4.53 14.74
N ILE A 73 8.93 -5.31 14.95
CA ILE A 73 8.59 -6.45 14.09
C ILE A 73 7.68 -5.98 12.98
N LYS A 74 8.16 -6.04 11.73
CA LYS A 74 7.35 -5.74 10.56
C LYS A 74 6.39 -6.91 10.28
N LYS A 75 5.13 -6.71 10.60
CA LYS A 75 4.04 -7.65 10.28
C LYS A 75 2.78 -6.87 9.92
N LEU A 76 1.86 -7.54 9.22
CA LEU A 76 0.57 -6.97 8.91
C LEU A 76 -0.21 -6.73 10.22
N ALA A 77 -0.76 -5.54 10.38
CA ALA A 77 -1.61 -5.24 11.53
C ALA A 77 -3.00 -5.91 11.36
N PRO A 78 -3.65 -6.34 12.46
CA PRO A 78 -4.98 -6.96 12.35
C PRO A 78 -6.01 -6.09 11.62
N ALA A 79 -5.92 -4.77 11.76
CA ALA A 79 -6.80 -3.83 11.05
C ALA A 79 -6.55 -3.78 9.53
N GLU A 80 -5.38 -4.25 9.07
CA GLU A 80 -5.00 -4.26 7.66
C GLU A 80 -5.31 -5.61 6.99
N GLU A 81 -5.44 -6.70 7.77
CA GLU A 81 -5.62 -8.06 7.25
C GLU A 81 -6.82 -8.17 6.31
N ALA A 82 -7.95 -7.54 6.67
CA ALA A 82 -9.16 -7.55 5.84
C ALA A 82 -9.00 -6.83 4.49
N ASN A 83 -8.01 -5.95 4.37
CA ASN A 83 -7.74 -5.18 3.15
C ASN A 83 -6.52 -5.71 2.37
N TYR A 84 -5.74 -6.59 2.98
CA TYR A 84 -4.54 -7.13 2.35
C TYR A 84 -4.90 -7.88 1.06
N GLY A 85 -4.20 -7.57 -0.02
CA GLY A 85 -4.49 -8.10 -1.37
C GLY A 85 -5.70 -7.49 -2.07
N ARG A 86 -6.61 -6.82 -1.36
CA ARG A 86 -7.83 -6.23 -1.96
C ARG A 86 -7.62 -4.84 -2.56
N THR A 87 -6.60 -4.14 -2.10
CA THR A 87 -6.22 -2.81 -2.59
C THR A 87 -4.94 -2.83 -3.41
N ASN A 88 -4.32 -4.01 -3.55
CA ASN A 88 -3.17 -4.20 -4.43
C ASN A 88 -3.61 -4.14 -5.89
N ARG A 89 -2.67 -3.80 -6.76
CA ARG A 89 -2.90 -3.90 -8.19
C ARG A 89 -2.85 -5.36 -8.63
N SER A 90 -3.71 -5.70 -9.57
CA SER A 90 -3.78 -7.03 -10.20
C SER A 90 -4.13 -6.91 -11.68
N LEU A 91 -4.00 -8.01 -12.42
CA LEU A 91 -4.32 -8.07 -13.84
C LEU A 91 -5.83 -8.22 -14.01
N HIS A 92 -6.40 -7.45 -14.95
CA HIS A 92 -7.81 -7.47 -15.29
C HIS A 92 -8.01 -7.45 -16.80
N PHE A 93 -9.05 -8.12 -17.28
CA PHE A 93 -9.47 -8.01 -18.68
C PHE A 93 -10.08 -6.62 -18.94
N MET A 94 -9.61 -5.93 -19.98
CA MET A 94 -10.06 -4.58 -20.33
C MET A 94 -11.31 -4.61 -21.25
N ARG A 95 -11.64 -5.77 -21.80
CA ARG A 95 -12.83 -6.02 -22.62
C ARG A 95 -13.34 -7.44 -22.45
N ALA A 96 -14.59 -7.67 -22.83
CA ALA A 96 -15.11 -9.03 -22.93
C ALA A 96 -14.40 -9.80 -24.06
N MET A 97 -14.10 -11.08 -23.84
CA MET A 97 -13.42 -11.97 -24.79
C MET A 97 -14.05 -13.37 -24.72
N LYS A 98 -13.88 -14.14 -25.80
CA LYS A 98 -14.45 -15.47 -25.92
C LYS A 98 -13.42 -16.57 -25.70
N ALA A 99 -13.90 -17.73 -25.30
CA ALA A 99 -13.08 -18.95 -25.30
C ALA A 99 -12.40 -19.15 -26.66
N GLY A 100 -11.12 -19.45 -26.64
CA GLY A 100 -10.28 -19.62 -27.85
C GLY A 100 -9.59 -18.33 -28.32
N ASP A 101 -10.01 -17.14 -27.86
CA ASP A 101 -9.34 -15.90 -28.20
C ASP A 101 -7.91 -15.89 -27.64
N THR A 102 -7.00 -15.30 -28.40
CA THR A 102 -5.62 -15.07 -27.94
C THR A 102 -5.53 -13.72 -27.26
N VAL A 103 -5.07 -13.71 -26.01
CA VAL A 103 -4.92 -12.49 -25.21
C VAL A 103 -3.73 -11.67 -25.69
N LYS A 104 -3.97 -10.40 -25.97
CA LYS A 104 -2.94 -9.42 -26.31
C LYS A 104 -2.62 -8.54 -25.11
N LYS A 105 -1.50 -7.85 -25.15
CA LYS A 105 -1.07 -6.97 -24.05
C LYS A 105 -2.08 -5.85 -23.76
N GLU A 106 -2.71 -5.30 -24.81
CA GLU A 106 -3.75 -4.28 -24.72
C GLU A 106 -5.07 -4.78 -24.11
N ASP A 107 -5.29 -6.10 -24.10
CA ASP A 107 -6.48 -6.71 -23.51
C ASP A 107 -6.40 -6.82 -21.99
N ILE A 108 -5.22 -6.59 -21.41
CA ILE A 108 -4.96 -6.69 -19.96
C ILE A 108 -4.58 -5.34 -19.39
N GLY A 109 -5.24 -4.96 -18.31
CA GLY A 109 -4.92 -3.78 -17.52
C GLY A 109 -4.42 -4.13 -16.12
N VAL A 110 -3.52 -3.31 -15.59
CA VAL A 110 -3.05 -3.39 -14.20
C VAL A 110 -3.89 -2.44 -13.36
N LEU A 111 -4.94 -2.95 -12.74
CA LEU A 111 -5.92 -2.14 -12.02
C LEU A 111 -5.82 -2.36 -10.50
N ARG A 112 -6.19 -1.33 -9.75
CA ARG A 112 -6.48 -1.45 -8.32
C ARG A 112 -7.95 -1.83 -8.17
N THR A 113 -8.23 -2.85 -7.37
CA THR A 113 -9.62 -3.37 -7.25
C THR A 113 -10.57 -2.43 -6.52
N GLU A 114 -10.06 -1.51 -5.70
CA GLU A 114 -10.84 -0.58 -4.85
C GLU A 114 -12.01 -1.25 -4.11
N LYS A 115 -11.86 -2.55 -3.80
CA LYS A 115 -12.90 -3.40 -3.17
C LYS A 115 -14.15 -3.63 -4.04
N ILE A 116 -14.16 -3.18 -5.27
CA ILE A 116 -15.29 -3.31 -6.22
C ILE A 116 -15.07 -4.52 -7.13
N LEU A 117 -13.87 -4.64 -7.70
CA LEU A 117 -13.52 -5.74 -8.58
C LEU A 117 -12.97 -6.93 -7.80
N THR A 118 -13.16 -8.14 -8.33
CA THR A 118 -12.47 -9.33 -7.82
C THR A 118 -11.01 -9.28 -8.24
N PRO A 119 -10.05 -9.38 -7.30
CA PRO A 119 -8.63 -9.35 -7.63
C PRO A 119 -8.24 -10.44 -8.64
N GLY A 120 -7.41 -10.07 -9.61
CA GLY A 120 -6.73 -11.00 -10.50
C GLY A 120 -5.35 -11.43 -9.95
N ILE A 121 -4.57 -12.12 -10.78
CA ILE A 121 -3.18 -12.50 -10.47
C ILE A 121 -2.27 -11.27 -10.42
N HIS A 122 -1.10 -11.45 -9.84
CA HIS A 122 -0.12 -10.38 -9.66
C HIS A 122 0.35 -9.82 -11.02
N PRO A 123 0.65 -8.51 -11.12
CA PRO A 123 1.10 -7.88 -12.36
C PRO A 123 2.35 -8.49 -12.99
N ASP A 124 3.21 -9.11 -12.21
CA ASP A 124 4.43 -9.78 -12.69
C ASP A 124 4.14 -10.89 -13.70
N PHE A 125 2.92 -11.44 -13.72
CA PHE A 125 2.50 -12.48 -14.66
C PHE A 125 1.95 -11.96 -15.99
N LEU A 126 2.06 -10.64 -16.26
CA LEU A 126 1.52 -10.05 -17.49
C LEU A 126 2.12 -10.68 -18.76
N ASP A 127 3.42 -10.93 -18.76
CA ASP A 127 4.10 -11.48 -19.93
C ASP A 127 3.75 -12.96 -20.13
N GLU A 128 3.48 -13.73 -19.06
CA GLU A 128 3.07 -15.13 -19.15
C GLU A 128 1.66 -15.30 -19.73
N VAL A 129 0.74 -14.35 -19.44
CA VAL A 129 -0.62 -14.44 -19.95
C VAL A 129 -0.79 -13.79 -21.33
N THR A 130 0.17 -12.96 -21.73
CA THR A 130 0.16 -12.36 -23.07
C THR A 130 0.48 -13.41 -24.13
N GLY A 131 -0.37 -13.58 -25.12
CA GLY A 131 -0.26 -14.60 -26.16
C GLY A 131 -0.94 -15.93 -25.81
N ALA A 132 -1.39 -16.11 -24.56
CA ALA A 132 -2.13 -17.30 -24.16
C ALA A 132 -3.56 -17.30 -24.72
N LYS A 133 -4.15 -18.50 -24.91
CA LYS A 133 -5.55 -18.66 -25.36
C LYS A 133 -6.46 -18.88 -24.17
N LEU A 134 -7.62 -18.21 -24.22
CA LEU A 134 -8.67 -18.37 -23.21
C LEU A 134 -9.32 -19.75 -23.30
N SER A 135 -9.56 -20.35 -22.13
CA SER A 135 -10.30 -21.61 -21.98
C SER A 135 -11.81 -21.38 -21.82
N LYS A 136 -12.21 -20.15 -21.47
CA LYS A 136 -13.61 -19.74 -21.22
C LYS A 136 -13.84 -18.30 -21.67
N ASP A 137 -15.13 -17.91 -21.72
CA ASP A 137 -15.51 -16.50 -21.89
C ASP A 137 -15.13 -15.70 -20.65
N VAL A 138 -14.73 -14.45 -20.83
CA VAL A 138 -14.39 -13.50 -19.76
C VAL A 138 -15.04 -12.15 -20.02
N GLU A 139 -15.32 -11.41 -18.94
CA GLU A 139 -15.95 -10.10 -19.00
C GLU A 139 -14.96 -8.96 -18.74
N SER A 140 -15.30 -7.77 -19.21
CA SER A 140 -14.53 -6.56 -18.93
C SER A 140 -14.49 -6.27 -17.43
N GLY A 141 -13.31 -5.99 -16.88
CA GLY A 141 -13.08 -5.76 -15.45
C GLY A 141 -12.89 -7.03 -14.62
N GLU A 142 -13.14 -8.22 -15.17
CA GLU A 142 -12.88 -9.48 -14.48
C GLU A 142 -11.38 -9.63 -14.17
N GLY A 143 -11.06 -10.06 -12.96
CA GLY A 143 -9.68 -10.33 -12.55
C GLY A 143 -9.14 -11.59 -13.23
N VAL A 144 -7.99 -11.48 -13.87
CA VAL A 144 -7.31 -12.57 -14.58
C VAL A 144 -6.92 -13.68 -13.62
N LYS A 145 -7.17 -14.94 -13.98
CA LYS A 145 -6.77 -16.14 -13.23
C LYS A 145 -6.01 -17.09 -14.14
N PHE A 146 -5.09 -17.87 -13.63
CA PHE A 146 -4.42 -18.90 -14.43
C PHE A 146 -5.39 -19.93 -15.02
N SER A 147 -6.49 -20.22 -14.34
CA SER A 147 -7.57 -21.11 -14.82
C SER A 147 -8.32 -20.59 -16.03
N ASP A 148 -8.16 -19.32 -16.39
CA ASP A 148 -8.83 -18.73 -17.53
C ASP A 148 -8.17 -19.10 -18.86
N PHE A 149 -7.00 -19.73 -18.82
CA PHE A 149 -6.20 -20.06 -19.98
C PHE A 149 -6.18 -21.57 -20.26
N MET A 150 -6.01 -21.91 -21.53
CA MET A 150 -5.76 -23.28 -21.94
C MET A 150 -4.38 -23.71 -21.45
N ILE A 151 -4.29 -24.88 -20.81
CA ILE A 151 -3.00 -25.46 -20.43
C ILE A 151 -2.29 -25.85 -21.74
N SER A 152 -1.17 -25.20 -22.03
CA SER A 152 -0.28 -25.64 -23.09
C SER A 152 0.41 -26.93 -22.64
N THR A 153 -0.11 -28.09 -23.05
CA THR A 153 0.63 -29.34 -22.95
C THR A 153 1.73 -29.31 -24.00
N SER A 154 2.88 -28.69 -23.63
CA SER A 154 4.12 -28.95 -24.38
C SER A 154 4.51 -30.40 -24.09
N VAL A 155 4.31 -31.29 -25.08
CA VAL A 155 4.90 -32.64 -25.13
C VAL A 155 6.32 -32.52 -25.62
#